data_a5dd7dce746885bdb7a9abb83f1ca114
#
_entry.id   a5dd7dce746885bdb7a9abb83f1ca114
#
_cell.length_a   1.000
_cell.length_b   1.000
_cell.length_c   1.000
_cell.angle_alpha   90.00
_cell.angle_beta   90.00
_cell.angle_gamma   90.00
#
_symmetry.space_group_name_H-M   'P 1'
#
loop_
_entity.id
_entity.type
_entity.pdbx_description
1 polymer ?
#
loop_
_entity_poly.entity_id
_entity_poly.type
_entity_poly.pdbx_seq_one_letter_code
_entity_poly.pdbx_strand_id
1 'polypeptide(L)'
;IRDSWWVMLGKSTYLEDADTGKKYYLTGSEGFELEKEVYTPDSGTLDFVLLFPPLPETTKEIHFLDDDEGDESHTFYISLEKKDAKASLFDKVSGNWMGMDDYYEWAFGIYDSLAVMDNRFYQYEAIRQKGKSMLLTLKDDRGDKVELELTPQKNGLCRIRKDKEPARLYSRDTGSMKAMQVEENESPVFRRDSVCLQGYIAGYDQKLGFTNGLIYVSNDLTREDYPMVVTLQSNGRFECKFEINYPMVSSVVFNNDWIPFYVEPGQTVTMYVDWEAVMARSRARDYYYPLHNVHYMGSTAYIGKALKYVDDLFVFRYEDFSKMQKELTPAQFVERCEPMFRRWSEQADSLVAANRYVGRAARLVRNTARISQGYKMFDFVMNRSYLARENKDNEVLKVKEDSAYYNFLRQMPLNDSIIVADKNFSSFINRLEYMNFARAMGDTTTVEMGKIAYKYPEKSVLTYLKKNGVVLTPEQEKMRKDSEDRAGKTVTREISELIAETKIWEELREKYKDLFEAYRKENEVMNDVS
;
A
#
# COMPACT_ATOMS: atom_id res chain seq x y z
N ILE A 1 -3.94 3.11 21.80
CA ILE A 1 -2.70 3.78 22.26
C ILE A 1 -1.63 2.71 22.41
N ARG A 2 -0.41 2.95 21.87
CA ARG A 2 0.71 1.98 21.86
C ARG A 2 1.22 1.70 23.27
N ASP A 3 1.86 0.53 23.48
CA ASP A 3 2.54 0.19 24.73
C ASP A 3 3.45 1.33 25.19
N SER A 4 3.38 1.62 26.49
CA SER A 4 4.15 2.70 27.12
C SER A 4 3.79 4.12 26.67
N TRP A 5 2.62 4.33 26.05
CA TRP A 5 2.14 5.67 25.76
C TRP A 5 1.63 6.34 27.02
N TRP A 6 1.82 7.63 27.13
CA TRP A 6 1.35 8.43 28.25
C TRP A 6 0.46 9.59 27.77
N VAL A 7 -0.39 10.05 28.63
CA VAL A 7 -1.23 11.24 28.46
C VAL A 7 -0.92 12.18 29.61
N MET A 8 -0.75 13.45 29.31
CA MET A 8 -0.62 14.51 30.30
C MET A 8 -1.62 15.61 29.93
N LEU A 9 -2.43 16.03 30.89
CA LEU A 9 -3.35 17.16 30.74
C LEU A 9 -2.96 18.24 31.74
N GLY A 10 -2.81 19.46 31.26
CA GLY A 10 -2.51 20.63 32.07
C GLY A 10 -3.78 21.24 32.65
N LYS A 11 -3.60 22.13 33.63
CA LYS A 11 -4.70 22.95 34.18
C LYS A 11 -5.20 24.00 33.20
N SER A 12 -4.44 24.28 32.15
CA SER A 12 -4.81 25.13 31.00
C SER A 12 -5.84 24.47 30.07
N THR A 13 -6.09 23.17 30.19
CA THR A 13 -7.12 22.45 29.45
C THR A 13 -8.49 23.09 29.59
N TYR A 14 -9.20 23.30 28.49
CA TYR A 14 -10.52 23.97 28.50
C TYR A 14 -11.49 23.38 27.47
N LEU A 15 -12.77 23.64 27.70
CA LEU A 15 -13.82 23.51 26.71
C LEU A 15 -14.13 24.91 26.15
N GLU A 16 -14.23 25.00 24.83
CA GLU A 16 -14.70 26.22 24.17
C GLU A 16 -16.06 25.99 23.55
N ASP A 17 -17.01 26.84 23.85
CA ASP A 17 -18.33 26.84 23.21
C ASP A 17 -18.15 27.31 21.76
N ALA A 18 -18.49 26.47 20.79
CA ALA A 18 -18.23 26.71 19.38
C ALA A 18 -18.99 27.93 18.82
N ASP A 19 -20.18 28.26 19.37
CA ASP A 19 -20.99 29.38 18.91
C ASP A 19 -20.53 30.72 19.49
N THR A 20 -20.04 30.71 20.73
CA THR A 20 -19.73 31.94 21.47
C THR A 20 -18.24 32.20 21.67
N GLY A 21 -17.38 31.21 21.44
CA GLY A 21 -15.94 31.26 21.71
C GLY A 21 -15.60 31.34 23.20
N LYS A 22 -16.58 31.12 24.09
CA LYS A 22 -16.37 31.20 25.56
C LYS A 22 -15.64 29.95 26.05
N LYS A 23 -14.55 30.17 26.80
CA LYS A 23 -13.71 29.11 27.36
C LYS A 23 -14.16 28.74 28.78
N TYR A 24 -14.18 27.44 29.06
CA TYR A 24 -14.51 26.84 30.35
C TYR A 24 -13.34 25.97 30.78
N TYR A 25 -12.50 26.51 31.67
CA TYR A 25 -11.26 25.84 32.07
C TYR A 25 -11.53 24.66 33.01
N LEU A 26 -10.68 23.66 32.94
CA LEU A 26 -10.70 22.46 33.77
C LEU A 26 -10.66 22.82 35.27
N THR A 27 -11.58 22.28 36.06
CA THR A 27 -11.66 22.52 37.50
C THR A 27 -11.18 21.34 38.34
N GLY A 28 -11.11 20.15 37.78
CA GLY A 28 -10.63 18.95 38.44
C GLY A 28 -10.71 17.72 37.58
N SER A 29 -10.22 16.60 38.10
CA SER A 29 -10.25 15.29 37.46
C SER A 29 -10.48 14.16 38.46
N GLU A 30 -11.11 13.06 37.99
CA GLU A 30 -11.25 11.80 38.73
C GLU A 30 -10.62 10.67 37.93
N GLY A 31 -9.79 9.85 38.57
CA GLY A 31 -9.08 8.75 37.93
C GLY A 31 -7.89 9.18 37.07
N PHE A 32 -7.50 10.46 37.10
CA PHE A 32 -6.41 11.04 36.33
C PHE A 32 -5.68 12.13 37.14
N GLU A 33 -4.33 12.12 37.16
CA GLU A 33 -3.54 13.17 37.80
C GLU A 33 -3.14 14.23 36.77
N LEU A 34 -3.58 15.48 36.98
CA LEU A 34 -3.22 16.61 36.13
C LEU A 34 -1.72 16.95 36.25
N GLU A 35 -1.14 17.49 35.16
CA GLU A 35 0.27 17.91 35.06
C GLU A 35 1.28 16.78 35.32
N LYS A 36 0.85 15.52 35.20
CA LYS A 36 1.71 14.34 35.29
C LYS A 36 1.50 13.42 34.07
N GLU A 37 2.56 12.75 33.70
CA GLU A 37 2.47 11.67 32.70
C GLU A 37 1.72 10.48 33.30
N VAL A 38 0.55 10.17 32.78
CA VAL A 38 -0.24 9.01 33.15
C VAL A 38 -0.13 7.98 32.07
N TYR A 39 0.55 6.86 32.35
CA TYR A 39 0.78 5.80 31.39
C TYR A 39 -0.47 4.94 31.20
N THR A 40 -0.76 4.60 29.95
CA THR A 40 -1.85 3.67 29.66
C THR A 40 -1.54 2.28 30.18
N PRO A 41 -2.51 1.60 30.83
CA PRO A 41 -2.34 0.22 31.29
C PRO A 41 -2.22 -0.75 30.11
N ASP A 42 -1.85 -2.00 30.37
CA ASP A 42 -1.69 -3.05 29.36
C ASP A 42 -2.97 -3.31 28.53
N SER A 43 -4.14 -2.95 29.07
CA SER A 43 -5.40 -3.00 28.32
C SER A 43 -5.46 -2.05 27.13
N GLY A 44 -4.59 -1.03 27.09
CA GLY A 44 -4.59 0.01 26.07
C GLY A 44 -5.66 1.08 26.24
N THR A 45 -6.46 0.98 27.28
CA THR A 45 -7.58 1.90 27.56
C THR A 45 -7.36 2.59 28.89
N LEU A 46 -7.54 3.89 28.94
CA LEU A 46 -7.52 4.70 30.14
C LEU A 46 -8.81 5.52 30.19
N ASP A 47 -9.66 5.24 31.18
CA ASP A 47 -10.91 5.97 31.40
C ASP A 47 -10.73 6.92 32.60
N PHE A 48 -11.13 8.16 32.42
CA PHE A 48 -11.07 9.19 33.46
C PHE A 48 -12.18 10.22 33.26
N VAL A 49 -12.44 10.99 34.29
CA VAL A 49 -13.45 12.08 34.29
C VAL A 49 -12.74 13.42 34.46
N LEU A 50 -13.07 14.37 33.60
CA LEU A 50 -12.64 15.76 33.72
C LEU A 50 -13.82 16.62 34.14
N LEU A 51 -13.61 17.52 35.09
CA LEU A 51 -14.64 18.38 35.63
C LEU A 51 -14.45 19.81 35.11
N PHE A 52 -15.50 20.34 34.51
CA PHE A 52 -15.56 21.71 33.98
C PHE A 52 -16.71 22.49 34.64
N PRO A 53 -16.70 23.83 34.58
CA PRO A 53 -17.86 24.62 34.93
C PRO A 53 -19.09 24.24 34.10
N PRO A 54 -20.32 24.43 34.60
CA PRO A 54 -21.52 24.09 33.84
C PRO A 54 -21.62 24.89 32.55
N LEU A 55 -21.93 24.17 31.45
CA LEU A 55 -22.19 24.75 30.16
C LEU A 55 -23.63 25.30 30.08
N PRO A 56 -23.89 26.34 29.27
CA PRO A 56 -25.26 26.77 28.98
C PRO A 56 -26.06 25.63 28.32
N GLU A 57 -27.34 25.52 28.63
CA GLU A 57 -28.23 24.52 28.00
C GLU A 57 -28.39 24.74 26.46
N THR A 58 -28.03 25.91 26.00
CA THR A 58 -28.09 26.29 24.56
C THR A 58 -26.86 25.87 23.77
N THR A 59 -25.78 25.47 24.47
CA THR A 59 -24.53 25.02 23.79
C THR A 59 -24.77 23.72 23.04
N LYS A 60 -24.49 23.72 21.75
CA LYS A 60 -24.72 22.57 20.86
C LYS A 60 -23.44 21.83 20.50
N GLU A 61 -22.33 22.54 20.44
CA GLU A 61 -21.02 22.02 20.09
C GLU A 61 -19.96 22.63 20.99
N ILE A 62 -19.03 21.82 21.44
CA ILE A 62 -17.86 22.26 22.21
C ILE A 62 -16.59 21.76 21.57
N HIS A 63 -15.53 22.55 21.68
CA HIS A 63 -14.18 22.15 21.35
C HIS A 63 -13.44 21.85 22.66
N PHE A 64 -12.82 20.69 22.76
CA PHE A 64 -11.93 20.35 23.86
C PHE A 64 -10.49 20.59 23.42
N LEU A 65 -9.77 21.39 24.16
CA LEU A 65 -8.37 21.72 23.91
C LEU A 65 -7.55 21.42 25.16
N ASP A 66 -6.40 20.76 24.98
CA ASP A 66 -5.54 20.33 26.09
C ASP A 66 -4.47 21.37 26.46
N ASP A 67 -4.27 22.42 25.65
CA ASP A 67 -3.36 23.52 25.92
C ASP A 67 -3.89 24.86 25.40
N ASP A 68 -3.47 25.96 26.04
CA ASP A 68 -3.82 27.35 25.67
C ASP A 68 -2.85 27.92 24.60
N GLU A 69 -1.75 27.24 24.27
CA GLU A 69 -0.74 27.71 23.30
C GLU A 69 -1.13 27.51 21.82
N GLY A 70 -2.33 26.98 21.57
CA GLY A 70 -2.94 26.98 20.23
C GLY A 70 -2.36 25.97 19.24
N ASP A 71 -1.79 24.89 19.70
CA ASP A 71 -1.46 23.75 18.85
C ASP A 71 -2.76 23.04 18.44
N GLU A 72 -3.22 23.28 17.21
CA GLU A 72 -4.45 22.68 16.64
C GLU A 72 -4.41 21.14 16.60
N SER A 73 -3.26 20.52 16.86
CA SER A 73 -3.08 19.07 16.80
C SER A 73 -3.88 18.28 17.85
N HIS A 74 -4.34 18.93 18.92
CA HIS A 74 -5.04 18.28 20.04
C HIS A 74 -6.45 18.83 20.30
N THR A 75 -7.09 19.39 19.30
CA THR A 75 -8.47 19.88 19.39
C THR A 75 -9.47 18.76 19.08
N PHE A 76 -10.41 18.51 20.00
CA PHE A 76 -11.50 17.56 19.80
C PHE A 76 -12.83 18.31 19.70
N TYR A 77 -13.58 18.03 18.63
CA TYR A 77 -14.90 18.61 18.37
C TYR A 77 -15.99 17.69 18.88
N ILE A 78 -16.84 18.16 19.81
CA ILE A 78 -17.83 17.34 20.50
C ILE A 78 -19.22 17.97 20.31
N SER A 79 -20.12 17.28 19.60
CA SER A 79 -21.51 17.68 19.50
C SER A 79 -22.29 17.24 20.74
N LEU A 80 -23.02 18.18 21.36
CA LEU A 80 -23.91 17.96 22.50
C LEU A 80 -25.36 17.77 22.06
N GLU A 81 -25.67 17.88 20.76
CA GLU A 81 -27.01 17.64 20.27
C GLU A 81 -27.44 16.19 20.53
N LYS A 82 -28.51 16.01 21.31
CA LYS A 82 -29.13 14.68 21.48
C LYS A 82 -29.72 14.25 20.14
N LYS A 83 -29.16 13.25 19.52
CA LYS A 83 -29.83 12.54 18.43
C LYS A 83 -31.12 11.94 18.99
N ASP A 84 -32.27 12.40 18.49
CA ASP A 84 -33.58 11.88 18.92
C ASP A 84 -33.62 10.35 18.82
N ALA A 85 -34.02 9.70 19.91
CA ALA A 85 -33.87 8.25 20.14
C ALA A 85 -34.77 7.35 19.26
N LYS A 86 -35.56 7.89 18.33
CA LYS A 86 -36.29 7.11 17.32
C LYS A 86 -35.59 7.21 15.98
N ALA A 87 -34.79 6.17 15.66
CA ALA A 87 -34.24 6.03 14.31
C ALA A 87 -35.33 6.25 13.27
N SER A 88 -35.15 7.25 12.43
CA SER A 88 -36.05 7.53 11.31
C SER A 88 -36.08 6.34 10.35
N LEU A 89 -37.06 6.26 9.46
CA LEU A 89 -37.02 5.22 8.43
C LEU A 89 -35.78 5.37 7.54
N PHE A 90 -35.31 6.60 7.34
CA PHE A 90 -34.07 6.88 6.60
C PHE A 90 -32.86 6.24 7.29
N ASP A 91 -32.70 6.37 8.59
CA ASP A 91 -31.59 5.77 9.35
C ASP A 91 -31.58 4.23 9.24
N LYS A 92 -32.75 3.62 9.05
CA LYS A 92 -32.85 2.16 8.83
C LYS A 92 -32.40 1.72 7.45
N VAL A 93 -32.41 2.60 6.46
CA VAL A 93 -32.02 2.31 5.07
C VAL A 93 -30.70 2.98 4.68
N SER A 94 -30.18 3.92 5.46
CA SER A 94 -28.86 4.54 5.25
C SER A 94 -27.73 3.56 5.53
N GLY A 95 -26.54 3.79 4.94
CA GLY A 95 -25.34 3.00 5.09
C GLY A 95 -24.99 2.19 3.86
N ASN A 96 -24.10 1.22 4.02
CA ASN A 96 -23.60 0.37 2.94
C ASN A 96 -24.45 -0.88 2.77
N TRP A 97 -24.75 -1.22 1.52
CA TRP A 97 -25.56 -2.39 1.15
C TRP A 97 -24.79 -3.29 0.20
N MET A 98 -24.55 -4.53 0.63
CA MET A 98 -23.80 -5.55 -0.11
C MET A 98 -24.78 -6.47 -0.86
N GLY A 99 -24.45 -6.83 -2.09
CA GLY A 99 -25.20 -7.83 -2.85
C GLY A 99 -25.10 -9.20 -2.18
N MET A 100 -26.21 -9.93 -2.09
CA MET A 100 -26.25 -11.27 -1.48
C MET A 100 -26.16 -12.41 -2.49
N ASP A 101 -26.48 -12.12 -3.74
CA ASP A 101 -26.55 -13.16 -4.79
C ASP A 101 -25.15 -13.50 -5.35
N ASP A 102 -24.23 -12.54 -5.28
CA ASP A 102 -22.87 -12.66 -5.80
C ASP A 102 -21.81 -12.55 -4.68
N TYR A 103 -20.75 -11.86 -4.94
CA TYR A 103 -19.54 -11.77 -4.15
C TYR A 103 -19.64 -10.86 -2.90
N TYR A 104 -20.84 -10.50 -2.43
CA TYR A 104 -21.02 -9.47 -1.41
C TYR A 104 -20.29 -8.16 -1.78
N GLU A 105 -20.43 -7.76 -3.04
CA GLU A 105 -19.92 -6.48 -3.49
C GLU A 105 -20.72 -5.34 -2.90
N TRP A 106 -20.04 -4.24 -2.61
CA TRP A 106 -20.72 -3.01 -2.24
C TRP A 106 -21.53 -2.50 -3.43
N ALA A 107 -22.85 -2.64 -3.35
CA ALA A 107 -23.78 -2.32 -4.42
C ALA A 107 -24.38 -0.92 -4.28
N PHE A 108 -24.70 -0.51 -3.03
CA PHE A 108 -25.27 0.79 -2.74
C PHE A 108 -24.65 1.40 -1.48
N GLY A 109 -24.38 2.70 -1.54
CA GLY A 109 -24.13 3.56 -0.41
C GLY A 109 -25.25 4.59 -0.30
N ILE A 110 -25.93 4.66 0.83
CA ILE A 110 -27.03 5.62 1.09
C ILE A 110 -26.63 6.45 2.31
N TYR A 111 -26.30 7.71 2.12
CA TYR A 111 -25.78 8.59 3.17
C TYR A 111 -26.63 9.85 3.28
N ASP A 112 -26.43 10.66 4.29
CA ASP A 112 -27.25 11.84 4.56
C ASP A 112 -27.27 12.85 3.42
N SER A 113 -26.14 13.04 2.73
CA SER A 113 -25.99 14.06 1.69
C SER A 113 -25.94 13.51 0.26
N LEU A 114 -25.68 12.21 0.09
CA LEU A 114 -25.52 11.59 -1.23
C LEU A 114 -25.79 10.08 -1.22
N ALA A 115 -26.00 9.53 -2.40
CA ALA A 115 -26.00 8.09 -2.61
C ALA A 115 -24.91 7.68 -3.62
N VAL A 116 -24.46 6.42 -3.53
CA VAL A 116 -23.45 5.83 -4.41
C VAL A 116 -23.96 4.51 -4.95
N MET A 117 -23.91 4.32 -6.26
CA MET A 117 -24.17 3.05 -6.95
C MET A 117 -23.58 3.07 -8.36
N ASP A 118 -23.28 1.93 -8.94
CA ASP A 118 -22.76 1.79 -10.31
C ASP A 118 -21.55 2.69 -10.60
N ASN A 119 -20.63 2.83 -9.63
CA ASN A 119 -19.47 3.75 -9.68
C ASN A 119 -19.86 5.23 -9.94
N ARG A 120 -21.01 5.68 -9.47
CA ARG A 120 -21.47 7.06 -9.60
C ARG A 120 -21.99 7.60 -8.29
N PHE A 121 -21.87 8.91 -8.15
CA PHE A 121 -22.43 9.68 -7.04
C PHE A 121 -23.73 10.32 -7.46
N TYR A 122 -24.70 10.29 -6.56
CA TYR A 122 -26.04 10.83 -6.78
C TYR A 122 -26.43 11.79 -5.66
N GLN A 123 -27.10 12.87 -6.03
CA GLN A 123 -27.74 13.79 -5.10
C GLN A 123 -29.22 13.42 -4.95
N TYR A 124 -29.79 13.70 -3.80
CA TYR A 124 -31.23 13.51 -3.56
C TYR A 124 -32.04 14.65 -4.20
N GLU A 125 -32.91 14.33 -5.14
CA GLU A 125 -33.96 15.26 -5.59
C GLU A 125 -35.20 15.16 -4.71
N ALA A 126 -35.55 13.96 -4.25
CA ALA A 126 -36.66 13.75 -3.32
C ALA A 126 -36.45 12.52 -2.44
N ILE A 127 -36.86 12.63 -1.19
CA ILE A 127 -36.91 11.54 -0.21
C ILE A 127 -38.35 11.45 0.28
N ARG A 128 -39.02 10.31 0.07
CA ARG A 128 -40.44 10.11 0.43
C ARG A 128 -40.61 8.77 1.14
N GLN A 129 -41.39 8.79 2.22
CA GLN A 129 -41.84 7.56 2.86
C GLN A 129 -43.12 7.04 2.25
N LYS A 130 -43.18 5.75 1.92
CA LYS A 130 -44.38 5.05 1.45
C LYS A 130 -44.60 3.79 2.28
N GLY A 131 -45.44 3.91 3.30
CA GLY A 131 -45.64 2.81 4.24
C GLY A 131 -44.36 2.41 4.97
N LYS A 132 -43.87 1.19 4.73
CA LYS A 132 -42.62 0.66 5.31
C LYS A 132 -41.40 0.86 4.39
N SER A 133 -41.60 1.46 3.21
CA SER A 133 -40.52 1.68 2.24
C SER A 133 -40.14 3.16 2.19
N MET A 134 -38.88 3.41 1.88
CA MET A 134 -38.32 4.71 1.53
C MET A 134 -38.18 4.78 0.01
N LEU A 135 -38.69 5.83 -0.60
CA LEU A 135 -38.55 6.14 -2.02
C LEU A 135 -37.56 7.28 -2.16
N LEU A 136 -36.49 7.05 -2.89
CA LEU A 136 -35.46 8.03 -3.18
C LEU A 136 -35.45 8.33 -4.66
N THR A 137 -35.61 9.60 -5.03
CA THR A 137 -35.35 10.07 -6.39
C THR A 137 -33.98 10.70 -6.41
N LEU A 138 -33.10 10.14 -7.19
CA LEU A 138 -31.67 10.44 -7.23
C LEU A 138 -31.29 11.00 -8.60
N LYS A 139 -30.29 11.89 -8.63
CA LYS A 139 -29.76 12.49 -9.86
C LYS A 139 -28.23 12.50 -9.79
N ASP A 140 -27.56 12.01 -10.81
CA ASP A 140 -26.11 12.05 -10.92
C ASP A 140 -25.60 13.37 -11.53
N ASP A 141 -24.27 13.54 -11.56
CA ASP A 141 -23.60 14.73 -12.11
C ASP A 141 -23.81 14.91 -13.63
N ARG A 142 -24.30 13.86 -14.34
CA ARG A 142 -24.63 13.91 -15.78
C ARG A 142 -26.08 14.29 -16.03
N GLY A 143 -26.89 14.32 -14.96
CA GLY A 143 -28.31 14.61 -15.03
C GLY A 143 -29.20 13.37 -15.15
N ASP A 144 -28.60 12.17 -15.14
CA ASP A 144 -29.34 10.91 -15.16
C ASP A 144 -30.11 10.73 -13.84
N LYS A 145 -31.37 10.33 -13.94
CA LYS A 145 -32.22 10.10 -12.76
C LYS A 145 -32.45 8.63 -12.52
N VAL A 146 -32.48 8.26 -11.26
CA VAL A 146 -32.77 6.90 -10.80
C VAL A 146 -33.72 6.94 -9.61
N GLU A 147 -34.66 6.02 -9.58
CA GLU A 147 -35.56 5.81 -8.43
C GLU A 147 -35.18 4.56 -7.66
N LEU A 148 -34.96 4.71 -6.35
CA LEU A 148 -34.75 3.57 -5.45
C LEU A 148 -35.94 3.44 -4.49
N GLU A 149 -36.45 2.22 -4.37
CA GLU A 149 -37.37 1.84 -3.30
C GLU A 149 -36.66 0.90 -2.33
N LEU A 150 -36.47 1.36 -1.09
CA LEU A 150 -35.76 0.62 -0.03
C LEU A 150 -36.74 0.20 1.03
N THR A 151 -36.84 -1.10 1.28
CA THR A 151 -37.70 -1.66 2.32
C THR A 151 -36.85 -2.42 3.34
N PRO A 152 -36.61 -1.82 4.53
CA PRO A 152 -35.81 -2.48 5.56
C PRO A 152 -36.50 -3.77 6.01
N GLN A 153 -35.67 -4.78 6.23
CA GLN A 153 -36.07 -6.10 6.70
C GLN A 153 -35.48 -6.36 8.08
N LYS A 154 -35.76 -7.51 8.68
CA LYS A 154 -35.10 -7.95 9.92
C LYS A 154 -33.64 -8.33 9.64
N ASN A 155 -32.85 -8.41 10.73
CA ASN A 155 -31.45 -8.90 10.70
C ASN A 155 -30.50 -8.13 9.76
N GLY A 156 -30.61 -6.79 9.72
CA GLY A 156 -29.69 -5.96 8.92
C GLY A 156 -29.88 -6.10 7.41
N LEU A 157 -31.00 -6.64 6.95
CA LEU A 157 -31.31 -6.80 5.52
C LEU A 157 -32.15 -5.65 5.01
N CYS A 158 -32.04 -5.35 3.70
CA CYS A 158 -32.90 -4.43 2.99
C CYS A 158 -33.27 -5.00 1.62
N ARG A 159 -34.54 -4.88 1.27
CA ARG A 159 -34.97 -5.15 -0.10
C ARG A 159 -34.90 -3.83 -0.88
N ILE A 160 -34.08 -3.79 -1.93
CA ILE A 160 -33.87 -2.61 -2.76
C ILE A 160 -34.34 -2.92 -4.18
N ARG A 161 -35.14 -1.99 -4.73
CA ARG A 161 -35.57 -1.97 -6.12
C ARG A 161 -35.05 -0.69 -6.78
N LYS A 162 -34.35 -0.86 -7.89
CA LYS A 162 -33.85 0.22 -8.74
C LYS A 162 -34.77 0.35 -9.96
N ASP A 163 -35.37 1.50 -10.15
CA ASP A 163 -36.27 1.78 -11.24
C ASP A 163 -37.39 0.70 -11.44
N LYS A 164 -37.40 0.08 -12.60
CA LYS A 164 -38.34 -0.99 -12.96
C LYS A 164 -37.77 -2.39 -12.78
N GLU A 165 -36.54 -2.50 -12.24
CA GLU A 165 -35.90 -3.81 -12.01
C GLU A 165 -36.61 -4.59 -10.90
N PRO A 166 -36.48 -5.93 -10.87
CA PRO A 166 -36.94 -6.73 -9.74
C PRO A 166 -36.27 -6.33 -8.45
N ALA A 167 -37.00 -6.24 -7.35
CA ALA A 167 -36.45 -5.96 -6.06
C ALA A 167 -35.56 -7.13 -5.58
N ARG A 168 -34.34 -6.84 -5.17
CA ARG A 168 -33.36 -7.82 -4.64
C ARG A 168 -33.09 -7.57 -3.17
N LEU A 169 -32.53 -8.58 -2.49
CA LEU A 169 -32.17 -8.51 -1.08
C LEU A 169 -30.69 -8.16 -0.95
N TYR A 170 -30.39 -7.21 -0.04
CA TYR A 170 -29.05 -6.73 0.28
C TYR A 170 -28.80 -6.81 1.78
N SER A 171 -27.55 -6.96 2.16
CA SER A 171 -27.12 -7.03 3.56
C SER A 171 -26.15 -5.89 3.91
N ARG A 172 -26.16 -5.46 5.18
CA ARG A 172 -25.11 -4.60 5.73
C ARG A 172 -23.84 -5.39 6.06
N ASP A 173 -23.98 -6.67 6.35
CA ASP A 173 -22.86 -7.53 6.68
C ASP A 173 -22.29 -8.18 5.42
N THR A 174 -20.97 -8.32 5.40
CA THR A 174 -20.27 -9.00 4.30
C THR A 174 -20.40 -10.52 4.34
N GLY A 175 -21.07 -11.10 5.32
CA GLY A 175 -21.43 -12.52 5.46
C GLY A 175 -20.37 -13.54 5.01
N SER A 176 -20.69 -14.81 5.07
CA SER A 176 -19.87 -15.84 4.41
C SER A 176 -20.09 -15.77 2.90
N MET A 177 -19.07 -15.37 2.16
CA MET A 177 -19.13 -15.17 0.71
C MET A 177 -19.48 -16.45 -0.03
N LYS A 178 -20.40 -16.37 -1.00
CA LYS A 178 -20.55 -17.40 -2.03
C LYS A 178 -19.36 -17.34 -2.98
N ALA A 179 -18.96 -18.46 -3.54
CA ALA A 179 -17.87 -18.49 -4.52
C ALA A 179 -18.27 -17.63 -5.74
N MET A 180 -17.41 -16.68 -6.09
CA MET A 180 -17.56 -15.91 -7.31
C MET A 180 -17.25 -16.78 -8.52
N GLN A 181 -18.03 -16.68 -9.58
CA GLN A 181 -17.67 -17.30 -10.86
C GLN A 181 -16.85 -16.27 -11.66
N VAL A 182 -15.54 -16.41 -11.61
CA VAL A 182 -14.58 -15.65 -12.42
C VAL A 182 -13.75 -16.65 -13.19
N GLU A 183 -13.39 -16.35 -14.42
CA GLU A 183 -12.47 -17.18 -15.19
C GLU A 183 -11.12 -17.26 -14.47
N GLU A 184 -10.65 -18.48 -14.16
CA GLU A 184 -9.40 -18.69 -13.41
C GLU A 184 -8.18 -18.09 -14.09
N ASN A 185 -8.20 -17.99 -15.41
CA ASN A 185 -7.10 -17.51 -16.25
C ASN A 185 -7.31 -16.10 -16.83
N GLU A 186 -8.22 -15.32 -16.25
CA GLU A 186 -8.41 -13.94 -16.69
C GLU A 186 -7.10 -13.15 -16.61
N SER A 187 -6.66 -12.61 -17.74
CA SER A 187 -5.43 -11.83 -17.83
C SER A 187 -5.67 -10.40 -17.36
N PRO A 188 -4.72 -9.81 -16.62
CA PRO A 188 -4.78 -8.39 -16.28
C PRO A 188 -4.62 -7.52 -17.54
N VAL A 189 -5.13 -6.28 -17.46
CA VAL A 189 -5.09 -5.34 -18.59
C VAL A 189 -3.74 -4.64 -18.66
N PHE A 190 -3.05 -4.77 -19.78
CA PHE A 190 -1.80 -4.06 -20.09
C PHE A 190 -2.04 -3.12 -21.27
N ARG A 191 -2.24 -1.86 -20.98
CA ARG A 191 -2.32 -0.76 -21.94
C ARG A 191 -2.19 0.56 -21.21
N ARG A 192 -1.73 1.60 -21.88
CA ARG A 192 -1.81 2.96 -21.34
C ARG A 192 -3.25 3.45 -21.40
N ASP A 193 -3.83 3.75 -20.26
CA ASP A 193 -5.20 4.27 -20.17
C ASP A 193 -5.40 5.04 -18.86
N SER A 194 -6.44 5.85 -18.85
CA SER A 194 -6.84 6.66 -17.68
C SER A 194 -7.57 5.81 -16.65
N VAL A 195 -7.27 6.05 -15.40
CA VAL A 195 -7.98 5.49 -14.23
C VAL A 195 -8.70 6.61 -13.51
N CYS A 196 -9.89 6.35 -13.00
CA CYS A 196 -10.57 7.21 -12.06
C CYS A 196 -10.69 6.50 -10.70
N LEU A 197 -9.95 7.01 -9.70
CA LEU A 197 -10.19 6.66 -8.30
C LEU A 197 -11.07 7.73 -7.68
N GLN A 198 -12.22 7.33 -7.18
CA GLN A 198 -13.14 8.23 -6.51
C GLN A 198 -13.67 7.58 -5.24
N GLY A 199 -14.26 8.36 -4.34
CA GLY A 199 -14.80 7.76 -3.12
C GLY A 199 -15.50 8.74 -2.21
N TYR A 200 -15.91 8.20 -1.07
CA TYR A 200 -16.58 8.93 0.00
C TYR A 200 -15.99 8.54 1.35
N ILE A 201 -15.58 9.55 2.11
CA ILE A 201 -15.10 9.38 3.49
C ILE A 201 -16.25 9.71 4.43
N ALA A 202 -16.83 8.68 5.04
CA ALA A 202 -17.86 8.86 6.06
C ALA A 202 -17.23 9.40 7.35
N GLY A 203 -17.88 10.34 7.98
CA GLY A 203 -17.36 11.01 9.18
C GLY A 203 -16.30 12.07 8.89
N TYR A 204 -16.08 12.42 7.61
CA TYR A 204 -15.20 13.52 7.25
C TYR A 204 -15.83 14.87 7.61
N ASP A 205 -15.03 15.73 8.22
CA ASP A 205 -15.31 17.16 8.42
C ASP A 205 -14.02 17.94 8.12
N GLN A 206 -14.13 19.12 7.52
CA GLN A 206 -12.99 19.98 7.23
C GLN A 206 -12.20 20.39 8.50
N LYS A 207 -12.86 20.38 9.65
CA LYS A 207 -12.24 20.61 10.97
C LYS A 207 -11.21 19.53 11.35
N LEU A 208 -11.17 18.40 10.63
CA LEU A 208 -10.13 17.36 10.80
C LEU A 208 -8.74 17.79 10.31
N GLY A 209 -8.61 19.01 9.76
CA GLY A 209 -7.32 19.61 9.41
C GLY A 209 -6.71 19.14 8.09
N PHE A 210 -7.40 18.35 7.27
CA PHE A 210 -6.92 17.96 5.94
C PHE A 210 -8.00 18.15 4.87
N THR A 211 -7.59 18.63 3.70
CA THR A 211 -8.47 18.87 2.54
C THR A 211 -7.99 18.14 1.29
N ASN A 212 -6.90 17.42 1.40
CA ASN A 212 -6.26 16.71 0.29
C ASN A 212 -5.78 15.34 0.75
N GLY A 213 -5.64 14.45 -0.21
CA GLY A 213 -4.91 13.21 -0.08
C GLY A 213 -3.83 13.11 -1.15
N LEU A 214 -3.02 12.06 -1.08
CA LEU A 214 -1.97 11.75 -2.06
C LEU A 214 -2.10 10.31 -2.53
N ILE A 215 -1.83 10.10 -3.81
CA ILE A 215 -1.60 8.78 -4.39
C ILE A 215 -0.21 8.81 -5.04
N TYR A 216 0.61 7.82 -4.76
CA TYR A 216 1.87 7.65 -5.46
C TYR A 216 1.64 6.67 -6.62
N VAL A 217 1.71 7.18 -7.84
CA VAL A 217 1.65 6.38 -9.07
C VAL A 217 3.08 6.05 -9.45
N SER A 218 3.51 4.83 -9.14
CA SER A 218 4.84 4.36 -9.46
C SER A 218 4.86 3.72 -10.85
N ASN A 219 5.91 3.99 -11.60
CA ASN A 219 6.20 3.28 -12.84
C ASN A 219 7.49 2.46 -12.67
N ASP A 220 7.35 1.16 -12.47
CA ASP A 220 8.46 0.25 -12.19
C ASP A 220 9.45 0.14 -13.36
N LEU A 221 9.02 0.45 -14.59
CA LEU A 221 9.87 0.41 -15.77
C LEU A 221 10.76 1.66 -15.89
N THR A 222 10.18 2.85 -15.64
CA THR A 222 10.93 4.13 -15.68
C THR A 222 11.55 4.48 -14.33
N ARG A 223 11.12 3.82 -13.24
CA ARG A 223 11.50 4.10 -11.85
C ARG A 223 11.15 5.52 -11.40
N GLU A 224 10.07 6.03 -11.94
CA GLU A 224 9.56 7.36 -11.60
C GLU A 224 8.30 7.22 -10.75
N ASP A 225 8.22 8.04 -9.72
CA ASP A 225 7.04 8.18 -8.87
C ASP A 225 6.36 9.51 -9.18
N TYR A 226 5.07 9.44 -9.49
CA TYR A 226 4.26 10.62 -9.75
C TYR A 226 3.26 10.81 -8.61
N PRO A 227 3.51 11.75 -7.68
CA PRO A 227 2.55 12.07 -6.64
C PRO A 227 1.33 12.77 -7.26
N MET A 228 0.16 12.18 -7.07
CA MET A 228 -1.12 12.73 -7.53
C MET A 228 -1.90 13.26 -6.35
N VAL A 229 -2.32 14.53 -6.42
CA VAL A 229 -3.15 15.13 -5.37
C VAL A 229 -4.59 14.70 -5.54
N VAL A 230 -5.16 14.15 -4.48
CA VAL A 230 -6.58 13.80 -4.38
C VAL A 230 -7.31 14.93 -3.70
N THR A 231 -8.17 15.62 -4.43
CA THR A 231 -8.96 16.71 -3.86
C THR A 231 -10.16 16.16 -3.10
N LEU A 232 -10.31 16.60 -1.85
CA LEU A 232 -11.38 16.21 -0.97
C LEU A 232 -12.41 17.36 -0.86
N GLN A 233 -13.67 17.06 -1.14
CA GLN A 233 -14.77 18.00 -1.01
C GLN A 233 -15.26 18.08 0.44
N SER A 234 -15.91 19.19 0.82
CA SER A 234 -16.45 19.40 2.18
C SER A 234 -17.41 18.34 2.66
N ASN A 235 -18.08 17.64 1.74
CA ASN A 235 -18.98 16.54 2.04
C ASN A 235 -18.32 15.17 2.14
N GLY A 236 -16.98 15.10 2.10
CA GLY A 236 -16.21 13.85 2.17
C GLY A 236 -16.04 13.11 0.83
N ARG A 237 -16.57 13.64 -0.27
CA ARG A 237 -16.35 13.07 -1.61
C ARG A 237 -14.95 13.42 -2.11
N PHE A 238 -14.28 12.46 -2.77
CA PHE A 238 -13.00 12.68 -3.43
C PHE A 238 -12.95 12.04 -4.81
N GLU A 239 -12.09 12.58 -5.67
CA GLU A 239 -11.83 12.06 -7.01
C GLU A 239 -10.38 12.37 -7.41
N CYS A 240 -9.74 11.41 -8.08
CA CYS A 240 -8.44 11.59 -8.73
C CYS A 240 -8.40 10.80 -10.04
N LYS A 241 -7.94 11.45 -11.11
CA LYS A 241 -7.73 10.82 -12.42
C LYS A 241 -6.25 10.80 -12.74
N PHE A 242 -5.74 9.66 -13.16
CA PHE A 242 -4.35 9.46 -13.53
C PHE A 242 -4.21 8.37 -14.58
N GLU A 243 -3.08 8.32 -15.27
CA GLU A 243 -2.78 7.30 -16.28
C GLU A 243 -1.87 6.23 -15.72
N ILE A 244 -2.12 4.98 -16.07
CA ILE A 244 -1.27 3.83 -15.78
C ILE A 244 -1.11 2.95 -17.04
N ASN A 245 -0.07 2.11 -17.04
CA ASN A 245 0.24 1.23 -18.18
C ASN A 245 -0.11 -0.25 -17.88
N TYR A 246 -0.28 -0.60 -16.62
CA TYR A 246 -0.50 -1.96 -16.13
C TYR A 246 -1.27 -1.92 -14.81
N PRO A 247 -1.82 -3.05 -14.35
CA PRO A 247 -2.51 -3.13 -13.06
C PRO A 247 -1.63 -2.65 -11.91
N MET A 248 -2.21 -1.94 -10.98
CA MET A 248 -1.48 -1.34 -9.86
C MET A 248 -2.21 -1.57 -8.52
N VAL A 249 -1.45 -2.02 -7.53
CA VAL A 249 -1.82 -1.90 -6.11
C VAL A 249 -1.12 -0.67 -5.57
N SER A 250 -1.88 0.24 -4.99
CA SER A 250 -1.35 1.43 -4.34
C SER A 250 -2.21 1.79 -3.13
N SER A 251 -1.96 2.93 -2.53
CA SER A 251 -2.77 3.48 -1.45
C SER A 251 -3.06 4.95 -1.67
N VAL A 252 -4.27 5.36 -1.31
CA VAL A 252 -4.54 6.77 -1.11
C VAL A 252 -4.21 7.13 0.34
N VAL A 253 -3.48 8.21 0.53
CA VAL A 253 -3.02 8.68 1.83
C VAL A 253 -3.81 9.90 2.23
N PHE A 254 -4.58 9.81 3.32
CA PHE A 254 -5.24 10.93 3.96
C PHE A 254 -4.68 11.07 5.39
N ASN A 255 -4.21 12.25 5.75
CA ASN A 255 -3.67 12.54 7.08
C ASN A 255 -2.69 11.45 7.60
N ASN A 256 -1.74 11.03 6.75
CA ASN A 256 -0.76 9.96 7.01
C ASN A 256 -1.32 8.53 7.13
N ASP A 257 -2.63 8.33 6.98
CA ASP A 257 -3.23 7.00 6.94
C ASP A 257 -3.30 6.45 5.51
N TRP A 258 -2.78 5.25 5.33
CA TRP A 258 -2.68 4.57 4.04
C TRP A 258 -3.87 3.64 3.83
N ILE A 259 -4.67 3.90 2.79
CA ILE A 259 -5.86 3.12 2.45
C ILE A 259 -5.62 2.44 1.11
N PRO A 260 -5.44 1.11 1.10
CA PRO A 260 -5.06 0.37 -0.11
C PRO A 260 -6.19 0.33 -1.14
N PHE A 261 -5.81 0.27 -2.42
CA PHE A 261 -6.72 0.03 -3.53
C PHE A 261 -6.02 -0.71 -4.67
N TYR A 262 -6.81 -1.31 -5.55
CA TYR A 262 -6.37 -1.94 -6.77
C TYR A 262 -7.09 -1.34 -7.97
N VAL A 263 -6.36 -1.05 -9.04
CA VAL A 263 -6.89 -0.51 -10.29
C VAL A 263 -6.23 -1.13 -11.50
N GLU A 264 -6.96 -1.16 -12.61
CA GLU A 264 -6.46 -1.51 -13.93
C GLU A 264 -6.70 -0.38 -14.93
N PRO A 265 -5.89 -0.29 -16.01
CA PRO A 265 -6.07 0.72 -17.04
C PRO A 265 -7.49 0.78 -17.60
N GLY A 266 -8.06 2.00 -17.68
CA GLY A 266 -9.39 2.25 -18.20
C GLY A 266 -10.53 2.06 -17.20
N GLN A 267 -10.23 1.80 -15.92
CA GLN A 267 -11.26 1.52 -14.92
C GLN A 267 -11.58 2.71 -14.02
N THR A 268 -12.80 2.71 -13.52
CA THR A 268 -13.24 3.52 -12.38
C THR A 268 -13.40 2.61 -11.16
N VAL A 269 -12.75 2.99 -10.07
CA VAL A 269 -12.92 2.34 -8.76
C VAL A 269 -13.48 3.35 -7.79
N THR A 270 -14.59 2.99 -7.15
CA THR A 270 -15.20 3.81 -6.10
C THR A 270 -14.95 3.19 -4.74
N MET A 271 -14.50 4.00 -3.78
CA MET A 271 -14.18 3.58 -2.42
C MET A 271 -15.16 4.21 -1.42
N TYR A 272 -15.58 3.43 -0.44
CA TYR A 272 -16.11 3.93 0.81
C TYR A 272 -15.06 3.77 1.90
N VAL A 273 -14.83 4.80 2.66
CA VAL A 273 -13.89 4.83 3.78
C VAL A 273 -14.63 5.31 5.01
N ASP A 274 -14.60 4.54 6.09
CA ASP A 274 -15.09 4.94 7.39
C ASP A 274 -13.94 5.59 8.17
N TRP A 275 -14.00 6.91 8.36
CA TRP A 275 -12.92 7.63 9.01
C TRP A 275 -12.76 7.25 10.49
N GLU A 276 -13.83 6.90 11.18
CA GLU A 276 -13.75 6.41 12.55
C GLU A 276 -12.96 5.09 12.63
N ALA A 277 -13.19 4.18 11.68
CA ALA A 277 -12.44 2.93 11.58
C ALA A 277 -10.96 3.16 11.23
N VAL A 278 -10.65 4.15 10.37
CA VAL A 278 -9.26 4.56 10.07
C VAL A 278 -8.58 5.07 11.34
N MET A 279 -9.25 5.95 12.09
CA MET A 279 -8.72 6.48 13.34
C MET A 279 -8.59 5.40 14.44
N ALA A 280 -9.48 4.41 14.48
CA ALA A 280 -9.36 3.27 15.38
C ALA A 280 -8.09 2.45 15.07
N ARG A 281 -7.80 2.19 13.78
CA ARG A 281 -6.55 1.56 13.36
C ARG A 281 -5.33 2.39 13.75
N SER A 282 -5.34 3.69 13.50
CA SER A 282 -4.24 4.59 13.82
C SER A 282 -3.93 4.64 15.33
N ARG A 283 -4.94 4.45 16.17
CA ARG A 283 -4.83 4.42 17.64
C ARG A 283 -4.56 3.03 18.20
N ALA A 284 -4.67 1.98 17.40
CA ALA A 284 -4.50 0.61 17.87
C ALA A 284 -3.08 0.36 18.37
N ARG A 285 -2.93 -0.37 19.48
CA ARG A 285 -1.64 -0.86 19.96
C ARG A 285 -1.04 -1.93 19.06
N ASP A 286 -1.93 -2.74 18.48
CA ASP A 286 -1.51 -3.75 17.53
C ASP A 286 -1.15 -3.08 16.20
N TYR A 287 0.12 -3.16 15.83
CA TYR A 287 0.62 -2.66 14.55
C TYR A 287 -0.13 -3.28 13.35
N TYR A 288 -0.67 -4.48 13.55
CA TYR A 288 -1.43 -5.25 12.54
C TYR A 288 -2.94 -5.12 12.70
N TYR A 289 -3.42 -4.10 13.39
CA TYR A 289 -4.86 -3.86 13.50
C TYR A 289 -5.47 -3.66 12.10
N PRO A 290 -6.44 -4.51 11.69
CA PRO A 290 -6.95 -4.48 10.33
C PRO A 290 -7.79 -3.23 10.06
N LEU A 291 -7.70 -2.71 8.84
CA LEU A 291 -8.54 -1.61 8.39
C LEU A 291 -9.97 -2.11 8.14
N HIS A 292 -10.89 -1.77 9.02
CA HIS A 292 -12.31 -2.11 8.91
C HIS A 292 -13.08 -1.10 8.05
N ASN A 293 -14.30 -1.48 7.62
CA ASN A 293 -15.26 -0.60 6.93
C ASN A 293 -14.70 0.18 5.73
N VAL A 294 -13.84 -0.45 4.94
CA VAL A 294 -13.47 0.03 3.62
C VAL A 294 -14.11 -0.90 2.60
N HIS A 295 -14.87 -0.33 1.68
CA HIS A 295 -15.58 -1.06 0.64
C HIS A 295 -15.17 -0.53 -0.73
N TYR A 296 -15.24 -1.39 -1.74
CA TYR A 296 -14.90 -1.06 -3.11
C TYR A 296 -16.06 -1.39 -4.03
N MET A 297 -16.25 -0.58 -5.09
CA MET A 297 -17.20 -0.79 -6.15
C MET A 297 -16.47 -0.70 -7.50
N GLY A 298 -16.89 -1.49 -8.48
CA GLY A 298 -16.26 -1.58 -9.80
C GLY A 298 -15.90 -3.01 -10.18
N SER A 299 -15.52 -3.22 -11.43
CA SER A 299 -15.24 -4.57 -11.99
C SER A 299 -14.11 -5.33 -11.29
N THR A 300 -13.20 -4.61 -10.62
CA THR A 300 -12.06 -5.18 -9.87
C THR A 300 -12.19 -5.03 -8.36
N ALA A 301 -13.36 -4.65 -7.87
CA ALA A 301 -13.62 -4.46 -6.44
C ALA A 301 -13.26 -5.69 -5.58
N TYR A 302 -13.50 -6.90 -6.13
CA TYR A 302 -13.17 -8.16 -5.47
C TYR A 302 -11.67 -8.33 -5.21
N ILE A 303 -10.80 -7.78 -6.08
CA ILE A 303 -9.35 -7.80 -5.90
C ILE A 303 -8.95 -6.83 -4.78
N GLY A 304 -9.46 -5.58 -4.81
CA GLY A 304 -9.21 -4.61 -3.74
C GLY A 304 -9.66 -5.13 -2.36
N LYS A 305 -10.80 -5.81 -2.31
CA LYS A 305 -11.29 -6.46 -1.08
C LYS A 305 -10.36 -7.56 -0.59
N ALA A 306 -9.80 -8.37 -1.50
CA ALA A 306 -8.86 -9.43 -1.14
C ALA A 306 -7.55 -8.87 -0.58
N LEU A 307 -7.03 -7.79 -1.16
CA LEU A 307 -5.75 -7.20 -0.79
C LEU A 307 -5.80 -6.42 0.53
N LYS A 308 -6.94 -5.94 0.95
CA LYS A 308 -7.12 -5.17 2.19
C LYS A 308 -6.51 -5.84 3.44
N TYR A 309 -6.46 -7.16 3.47
CA TYR A 309 -5.96 -7.94 4.61
C TYR A 309 -4.58 -8.55 4.38
N VAL A 310 -3.99 -8.38 3.20
CA VAL A 310 -2.76 -9.08 2.80
C VAL A 310 -1.52 -8.39 3.33
N ASP A 311 -1.55 -7.08 3.45
CA ASP A 311 -0.40 -6.27 3.87
C ASP A 311 0.14 -6.63 5.25
N ASP A 312 -0.75 -7.07 6.14
CA ASP A 312 -0.44 -7.35 7.53
C ASP A 312 -0.02 -8.81 7.78
N LEU A 313 -0.08 -9.69 6.75
CA LEU A 313 0.19 -11.12 6.91
C LEU A 313 1.67 -11.49 6.73
N PHE A 314 2.38 -10.78 5.84
CA PHE A 314 3.73 -11.18 5.40
C PHE A 314 4.79 -10.21 5.90
N VAL A 315 4.80 -9.99 7.21
CA VAL A 315 5.66 -8.98 7.83
C VAL A 315 6.82 -9.61 8.59
N PHE A 316 7.96 -8.98 8.43
CA PHE A 316 9.15 -9.22 9.21
C PHE A 316 9.34 -8.05 10.19
N ARG A 317 9.45 -8.29 11.47
CA ARG A 317 9.78 -7.22 12.42
C ARG A 317 11.16 -6.66 12.11
N TYR A 318 11.26 -5.35 12.01
CA TYR A 318 12.49 -4.68 11.61
C TYR A 318 13.68 -5.01 12.54
N GLU A 319 13.45 -4.99 13.85
CA GLU A 319 14.46 -5.28 14.85
C GLU A 319 15.00 -6.71 14.73
N ASP A 320 14.11 -7.68 14.57
CA ASP A 320 14.47 -9.09 14.39
C ASP A 320 15.27 -9.28 13.09
N PHE A 321 14.84 -8.66 12.02
CA PHE A 321 15.51 -8.76 10.72
C PHE A 321 16.91 -8.11 10.76
N SER A 322 17.02 -6.90 11.33
CA SER A 322 18.29 -6.21 11.50
C SER A 322 19.29 -7.00 12.36
N LYS A 323 18.78 -7.66 13.40
CA LYS A 323 19.59 -8.55 14.24
C LYS A 323 20.07 -9.78 13.46
N MET A 324 19.19 -10.45 12.73
CA MET A 324 19.53 -11.60 11.90
C MET A 324 20.59 -11.26 10.85
N GLN A 325 20.51 -10.08 10.23
CA GLN A 325 21.50 -9.62 9.26
C GLN A 325 22.93 -9.54 9.83
N LYS A 326 23.07 -9.23 11.11
CA LYS A 326 24.36 -9.10 11.81
C LYS A 326 24.89 -10.42 12.38
N GLU A 327 23.98 -11.31 12.80
CA GLU A 327 24.31 -12.49 13.60
C GLU A 327 24.29 -13.80 12.82
N LEU A 328 23.58 -13.87 11.67
CA LEU A 328 23.42 -15.12 10.91
C LEU A 328 24.23 -15.10 9.61
N THR A 329 24.82 -16.24 9.25
CA THR A 329 25.29 -16.49 7.89
C THR A 329 24.12 -16.65 6.92
N PRO A 330 24.32 -16.54 5.58
CA PRO A 330 23.25 -16.76 4.62
C PRO A 330 22.55 -18.12 4.76
N ALA A 331 23.32 -19.19 4.97
CA ALA A 331 22.75 -20.54 5.18
C ALA A 331 21.90 -20.61 6.46
N GLN A 332 22.39 -20.05 7.57
CA GLN A 332 21.63 -20.00 8.83
C GLN A 332 20.37 -19.14 8.72
N PHE A 333 20.40 -18.06 7.92
CA PHE A 333 19.22 -17.26 7.66
C PHE A 333 18.15 -18.04 6.91
N VAL A 334 18.53 -18.79 5.85
CA VAL A 334 17.60 -19.67 5.13
C VAL A 334 16.95 -20.67 6.09
N GLU A 335 17.75 -21.41 6.85
CA GLU A 335 17.29 -22.41 7.82
C GLU A 335 16.32 -21.79 8.85
N ARG A 336 16.68 -20.62 9.40
CA ARG A 336 15.87 -19.91 10.40
C ARG A 336 14.54 -19.42 9.85
N CYS A 337 14.51 -18.94 8.60
CA CYS A 337 13.35 -18.27 8.00
C CYS A 337 12.45 -19.22 7.20
N GLU A 338 12.95 -20.38 6.77
CA GLU A 338 12.15 -21.35 5.99
C GLU A 338 10.79 -21.70 6.63
N PRO A 339 10.72 -22.00 7.95
CA PRO A 339 9.41 -22.28 8.59
C PRO A 339 8.45 -21.09 8.54
N MET A 340 8.97 -19.86 8.62
CA MET A 340 8.18 -18.63 8.53
C MET A 340 7.68 -18.41 7.10
N PHE A 341 8.52 -18.55 6.09
CA PHE A 341 8.13 -18.41 4.68
C PHE A 341 7.12 -19.45 4.24
N ARG A 342 7.25 -20.68 4.73
CA ARG A 342 6.24 -21.73 4.54
C ARG A 342 4.92 -21.32 5.17
N ARG A 343 4.95 -20.81 6.41
CA ARG A 343 3.74 -20.30 7.08
C ARG A 343 3.08 -19.17 6.30
N TRP A 344 3.83 -18.25 5.70
CA TRP A 344 3.28 -17.21 4.84
C TRP A 344 2.51 -17.79 3.64
N SER A 345 3.05 -18.82 3.01
CA SER A 345 2.36 -19.49 1.91
C SER A 345 1.08 -20.19 2.39
N GLU A 346 1.13 -20.85 3.54
CA GLU A 346 -0.03 -21.52 4.16
C GLU A 346 -1.09 -20.50 4.59
N GLN A 347 -0.69 -19.34 5.10
CA GLN A 347 -1.59 -18.23 5.44
C GLN A 347 -2.27 -17.65 4.19
N ALA A 348 -1.52 -17.47 3.09
CA ALA A 348 -2.09 -17.02 1.83
C ALA A 348 -3.13 -18.01 1.30
N ASP A 349 -2.83 -19.32 1.30
CA ASP A 349 -3.77 -20.34 0.88
C ASP A 349 -4.99 -20.42 1.80
N SER A 350 -4.80 -20.29 3.11
CA SER A 350 -5.88 -20.28 4.10
C SER A 350 -6.79 -19.06 3.91
N LEU A 351 -6.21 -17.87 3.64
CA LEU A 351 -6.97 -16.66 3.36
C LEU A 351 -7.79 -16.81 2.08
N VAL A 352 -7.18 -17.33 1.01
CA VAL A 352 -7.86 -17.61 -0.25
C VAL A 352 -9.03 -18.58 -0.06
N ALA A 353 -8.80 -19.68 0.66
CA ALA A 353 -9.83 -20.67 0.90
C ALA A 353 -10.97 -20.16 1.80
N ALA A 354 -10.64 -19.50 2.92
CA ALA A 354 -11.62 -18.99 3.87
C ALA A 354 -12.54 -17.93 3.24
N ASN A 355 -12.01 -17.10 2.37
CA ASN A 355 -12.76 -16.02 1.69
C ASN A 355 -13.22 -16.42 0.29
N ARG A 356 -12.92 -17.64 -0.15
CA ARG A 356 -13.29 -18.13 -1.50
C ARG A 356 -12.82 -17.20 -2.62
N TYR A 357 -11.64 -16.62 -2.47
CA TYR A 357 -11.06 -15.80 -3.54
C TYR A 357 -10.73 -16.65 -4.76
N VAL A 358 -10.96 -16.11 -5.95
CA VAL A 358 -10.78 -16.81 -7.23
C VAL A 358 -10.01 -15.92 -8.22
N GLY A 359 -9.57 -16.51 -9.33
CA GLY A 359 -8.94 -15.79 -10.43
C GLY A 359 -7.75 -14.92 -10.00
N ARG A 360 -7.72 -13.68 -10.46
CA ARG A 360 -6.65 -12.71 -10.18
C ARG A 360 -6.48 -12.39 -8.70
N ALA A 361 -7.57 -12.33 -7.93
CA ALA A 361 -7.49 -12.08 -6.49
C ALA A 361 -6.73 -13.19 -5.75
N ALA A 362 -7.05 -14.44 -6.03
CA ALA A 362 -6.38 -15.59 -5.42
C ALA A 362 -4.90 -15.67 -5.82
N ARG A 363 -4.59 -15.42 -7.11
CA ARG A 363 -3.21 -15.42 -7.60
C ARG A 363 -2.41 -14.29 -6.93
N LEU A 364 -2.95 -13.08 -6.89
CA LEU A 364 -2.25 -11.93 -6.32
C LEU A 364 -1.95 -12.14 -4.83
N VAL A 365 -2.90 -12.64 -4.03
CA VAL A 365 -2.68 -12.96 -2.61
C VAL A 365 -1.53 -13.97 -2.44
N ARG A 366 -1.50 -15.04 -3.24
CA ARG A 366 -0.41 -16.03 -3.20
C ARG A 366 0.92 -15.47 -3.66
N ASN A 367 0.89 -14.66 -4.72
CA ASN A 367 2.08 -14.03 -5.27
C ASN A 367 2.70 -13.04 -4.27
N THR A 368 1.89 -12.29 -3.52
CA THR A 368 2.38 -11.37 -2.49
C THR A 368 3.19 -12.10 -1.42
N ALA A 369 2.77 -13.28 -0.99
CA ALA A 369 3.56 -14.09 -0.05
C ALA A 369 4.94 -14.46 -0.63
N ARG A 370 4.99 -14.88 -1.90
CA ARG A 370 6.24 -15.26 -2.59
C ARG A 370 7.14 -14.07 -2.84
N ILE A 371 6.60 -12.95 -3.32
CA ILE A 371 7.36 -11.73 -3.56
C ILE A 371 7.92 -11.15 -2.26
N SER A 372 7.13 -11.16 -1.19
CA SER A 372 7.58 -10.74 0.14
C SER A 372 8.74 -11.61 0.64
N GLN A 373 8.68 -12.93 0.43
CA GLN A 373 9.80 -13.83 0.70
C GLN A 373 11.03 -13.44 -0.12
N GLY A 374 10.91 -13.36 -1.45
CA GLY A 374 12.02 -13.05 -2.35
C GLY A 374 12.66 -11.71 -2.06
N TYR A 375 11.85 -10.70 -1.79
CA TYR A 375 12.31 -9.37 -1.38
C TYR A 375 13.17 -9.45 -0.10
N LYS A 376 12.72 -10.18 0.93
CA LYS A 376 13.49 -10.34 2.18
C LYS A 376 14.77 -11.16 2.00
N MET A 377 14.75 -12.16 1.13
CA MET A 377 15.95 -12.93 0.78
C MET A 377 17.02 -12.01 0.16
N PHE A 378 16.65 -11.16 -0.78
CA PHE A 378 17.59 -10.22 -1.38
C PHE A 378 18.05 -9.12 -0.41
N ASP A 379 17.13 -8.52 0.36
CA ASP A 379 17.47 -7.51 1.37
C ASP A 379 18.49 -8.04 2.37
N PHE A 380 18.40 -9.31 2.76
CA PHE A 380 19.33 -9.90 3.70
C PHE A 380 20.78 -9.81 3.20
N VAL A 381 21.05 -10.26 1.98
CA VAL A 381 22.44 -10.26 1.44
C VAL A 381 22.93 -8.87 1.05
N MET A 382 22.05 -8.01 0.52
CA MET A 382 22.42 -6.64 0.17
C MET A 382 22.87 -5.83 1.38
N ASN A 383 22.07 -5.84 2.45
CA ASN A 383 22.37 -5.07 3.65
C ASN A 383 23.61 -5.62 4.37
N ARG A 384 23.87 -6.92 4.32
CA ARG A 384 25.10 -7.51 4.88
C ARG A 384 26.35 -6.97 4.23
N SER A 385 26.34 -6.74 2.93
CA SER A 385 27.49 -6.14 2.22
C SER A 385 27.80 -4.72 2.71
N TYR A 386 26.77 -3.97 3.10
CA TYR A 386 26.92 -2.67 3.73
C TYR A 386 27.44 -2.81 5.17
N LEU A 387 26.79 -3.65 5.98
CA LEU A 387 27.15 -3.89 7.37
C LEU A 387 28.59 -4.42 7.53
N ALA A 388 29.08 -5.23 6.59
CA ALA A 388 30.46 -5.74 6.60
C ALA A 388 31.50 -4.64 6.42
N ARG A 389 31.19 -3.56 5.72
CA ARG A 389 32.08 -2.40 5.57
C ARG A 389 32.23 -1.61 6.87
N GLU A 390 31.14 -1.52 7.63
CA GLU A 390 31.11 -0.80 8.91
C GLU A 390 31.61 -1.65 10.07
N ASN A 391 31.46 -2.99 10.02
CA ASN A 391 31.78 -3.93 11.08
C ASN A 391 32.85 -4.93 10.61
N LYS A 392 34.06 -4.45 10.30
CA LYS A 392 35.15 -5.24 9.69
C LYS A 392 35.59 -6.45 10.52
N ASP A 393 35.41 -6.42 11.83
CA ASP A 393 35.80 -7.47 12.76
C ASP A 393 34.72 -8.57 12.92
N ASN A 394 33.56 -8.41 12.32
CA ASN A 394 32.50 -9.41 12.40
C ASN A 394 32.69 -10.50 11.34
N GLU A 395 33.25 -11.64 11.74
CA GLU A 395 33.50 -12.78 10.85
C GLU A 395 32.23 -13.36 10.21
N VAL A 396 31.08 -13.27 10.89
CA VAL A 396 29.82 -13.73 10.35
C VAL A 396 29.44 -12.97 9.07
N LEU A 397 29.69 -11.66 9.04
CA LEU A 397 29.40 -10.81 7.89
C LEU A 397 30.30 -11.07 6.68
N LYS A 398 31.47 -11.71 6.89
CA LYS A 398 32.39 -12.08 5.81
C LYS A 398 31.96 -13.33 5.04
N VAL A 399 31.06 -14.13 5.63
CA VAL A 399 30.53 -15.33 4.98
C VAL A 399 29.60 -14.91 3.86
N LYS A 400 29.95 -15.26 2.62
CA LYS A 400 29.13 -14.99 1.43
C LYS A 400 28.09 -16.09 1.21
N GLU A 401 27.04 -15.73 0.51
CA GLU A 401 26.04 -16.65 0.02
C GLU A 401 26.60 -17.55 -1.10
N ASP A 402 26.13 -18.77 -1.15
CA ASP A 402 26.40 -19.72 -2.23
C ASP A 402 25.21 -19.79 -3.22
N SER A 403 25.34 -20.59 -4.26
CA SER A 403 24.28 -20.77 -5.27
C SER A 403 23.00 -21.39 -4.67
N ALA A 404 23.11 -22.18 -3.61
CA ALA A 404 21.96 -22.81 -2.97
C ALA A 404 21.06 -21.78 -2.26
N TYR A 405 21.65 -20.68 -1.79
CA TYR A 405 20.91 -19.57 -1.21
C TYR A 405 19.80 -19.07 -2.15
N TYR A 406 20.03 -19.05 -3.45
CA TYR A 406 19.13 -18.53 -4.47
C TYR A 406 18.09 -19.56 -4.98
N ASN A 407 18.00 -20.75 -4.38
CA ASN A 407 17.01 -21.77 -4.76
C ASN A 407 15.55 -21.28 -4.63
N PHE A 408 15.29 -20.29 -3.78
CA PHE A 408 13.97 -19.67 -3.65
C PHE A 408 13.46 -19.06 -4.98
N LEU A 409 14.34 -18.63 -5.87
CA LEU A 409 13.98 -18.07 -7.18
C LEU A 409 13.15 -19.03 -8.04
N ARG A 410 13.35 -20.33 -7.87
CA ARG A 410 12.56 -21.37 -8.59
C ARG A 410 11.08 -21.37 -8.21
N GLN A 411 10.75 -20.77 -7.07
CA GLN A 411 9.39 -20.70 -6.54
C GLN A 411 8.73 -19.33 -6.80
N MET A 412 9.47 -18.38 -7.37
CA MET A 412 8.94 -17.04 -7.66
C MET A 412 7.98 -17.10 -8.85
N PRO A 413 6.83 -16.44 -8.77
CA PRO A 413 5.79 -16.47 -9.81
C PRO A 413 6.11 -15.52 -10.98
N LEU A 414 7.35 -15.52 -11.49
CA LEU A 414 7.82 -14.57 -12.50
C LEU A 414 7.09 -14.69 -13.85
N ASN A 415 6.42 -15.82 -14.10
CA ASN A 415 5.61 -16.04 -15.31
C ASN A 415 4.13 -15.61 -15.15
N ASP A 416 3.74 -15.16 -13.96
CA ASP A 416 2.37 -14.68 -13.72
C ASP A 416 2.31 -13.17 -13.92
N SER A 417 1.66 -12.72 -15.00
CA SER A 417 1.60 -11.31 -15.36
C SER A 417 0.96 -10.39 -14.30
N ILE A 418 0.13 -10.93 -13.39
CA ILE A 418 -0.46 -10.14 -12.30
C ILE A 418 0.56 -9.68 -11.26
N ILE A 419 1.74 -10.29 -11.23
CA ILE A 419 2.80 -9.98 -10.25
C ILE A 419 3.24 -8.52 -10.31
N VAL A 420 3.16 -7.87 -11.47
CA VAL A 420 3.51 -6.46 -11.64
C VAL A 420 2.64 -5.52 -10.81
N ALA A 421 1.47 -5.99 -10.40
CA ALA A 421 0.58 -5.21 -9.53
C ALA A 421 0.98 -5.28 -8.05
N ASP A 422 1.86 -6.21 -7.66
CA ASP A 422 2.27 -6.35 -6.25
C ASP A 422 3.14 -5.16 -5.81
N LYS A 423 2.81 -4.55 -4.68
CA LYS A 423 3.52 -3.38 -4.15
C LYS A 423 5.01 -3.60 -3.86
N ASN A 424 5.42 -4.85 -3.62
CA ASN A 424 6.82 -5.21 -3.37
C ASN A 424 7.55 -5.64 -4.63
N PHE A 425 6.85 -5.75 -5.78
CA PHE A 425 7.43 -6.24 -7.03
C PHE A 425 8.56 -5.33 -7.53
N SER A 426 8.34 -4.01 -7.55
CA SER A 426 9.38 -3.04 -7.91
C SER A 426 10.63 -3.19 -7.05
N SER A 427 10.45 -3.29 -5.74
CA SER A 427 11.56 -3.50 -4.81
C SER A 427 12.25 -4.85 -5.03
N PHE A 428 11.48 -5.90 -5.28
CA PHE A 428 12.03 -7.23 -5.60
C PHE A 428 12.88 -7.19 -6.87
N ILE A 429 12.37 -6.61 -7.97
CA ILE A 429 13.13 -6.47 -9.24
C ILE A 429 14.36 -5.59 -9.06
N ASN A 430 14.23 -4.47 -8.35
CA ASN A 430 15.36 -3.62 -8.04
C ASN A 430 16.48 -4.41 -7.31
N ARG A 431 16.14 -5.23 -6.29
CA ARG A 431 17.12 -6.07 -5.60
C ARG A 431 17.75 -7.11 -6.54
N LEU A 432 16.91 -7.75 -7.35
CA LEU A 432 17.38 -8.74 -8.34
C LEU A 432 18.41 -8.15 -9.29
N GLU A 433 18.18 -6.95 -9.81
CA GLU A 433 19.11 -6.25 -10.72
C GLU A 433 20.49 -5.96 -10.07
N TYR A 434 20.50 -5.70 -8.77
CA TYR A 434 21.74 -5.42 -8.04
C TYR A 434 22.51 -6.67 -7.62
N MET A 435 21.96 -7.87 -7.80
CA MET A 435 22.68 -9.11 -7.53
C MET A 435 23.81 -9.32 -8.55
N ASN A 436 24.95 -9.81 -8.07
CA ASN A 436 26.13 -10.01 -8.90
C ASN A 436 25.86 -10.90 -10.11
N PHE A 437 25.06 -11.94 -9.94
CA PHE A 437 24.71 -12.82 -11.05
C PHE A 437 23.83 -12.10 -12.11
N ALA A 438 22.89 -11.24 -11.70
CA ALA A 438 22.05 -10.48 -12.61
C ALA A 438 22.85 -9.41 -13.35
N ARG A 439 23.81 -8.75 -12.68
CA ARG A 439 24.71 -7.79 -13.32
C ARG A 439 25.67 -8.45 -14.33
N ALA A 440 26.08 -9.69 -14.04
CA ALA A 440 26.85 -10.49 -15.01
C ALA A 440 26.03 -10.86 -16.25
N MET A 441 24.69 -10.80 -16.15
CA MET A 441 23.79 -11.14 -17.26
C MET A 441 23.67 -10.06 -18.33
N GLY A 442 23.93 -8.77 -18.06
CA GLY A 442 23.88 -7.70 -19.07
C GLY A 442 22.64 -7.77 -19.99
N ASP A 443 22.67 -7.12 -21.15
CA ASP A 443 21.58 -7.10 -22.14
C ASP A 443 21.30 -8.47 -22.80
N THR A 444 20.73 -9.44 -22.05
CA THR A 444 20.54 -10.80 -22.59
C THR A 444 19.13 -11.17 -22.93
N THR A 445 18.94 -11.71 -24.11
CA THR A 445 17.65 -12.20 -24.61
C THR A 445 17.44 -13.71 -24.50
N THR A 446 18.48 -14.51 -24.22
CA THR A 446 18.35 -15.99 -24.10
C THR A 446 19.39 -16.58 -23.15
N VAL A 447 18.97 -17.38 -22.19
CA VAL A 447 19.84 -18.14 -21.26
C VAL A 447 19.70 -19.64 -21.56
N GLU A 448 20.72 -20.23 -22.19
CA GLU A 448 20.98 -21.67 -22.01
C GLU A 448 21.63 -21.84 -20.62
N MET A 449 21.26 -22.89 -19.87
CA MET A 449 21.78 -23.09 -18.51
C MET A 449 23.32 -23.05 -18.48
N GLY A 450 23.89 -22.01 -17.83
CA GLY A 450 25.34 -21.79 -17.72
C GLY A 450 25.95 -20.89 -18.81
N LYS A 451 25.21 -20.48 -19.81
CA LYS A 451 25.66 -19.62 -20.91
C LYS A 451 24.79 -18.39 -21.07
N ILE A 452 25.39 -17.29 -21.53
CA ILE A 452 24.74 -16.01 -21.65
C ILE A 452 25.12 -15.31 -22.94
N ALA A 453 24.16 -14.64 -23.59
CA ALA A 453 24.45 -13.74 -24.69
C ALA A 453 25.02 -12.42 -24.12
N TYR A 454 26.29 -12.16 -24.38
CA TYR A 454 27.02 -10.98 -23.89
C TYR A 454 27.31 -10.05 -25.07
N LYS A 455 26.83 -8.80 -24.97
CA LYS A 455 27.14 -7.76 -25.96
C LYS A 455 28.39 -7.02 -25.54
N TYR A 456 29.43 -7.13 -26.37
CA TYR A 456 30.66 -6.37 -26.15
C TYR A 456 30.42 -4.87 -26.39
N PRO A 457 30.97 -3.98 -25.53
CA PRO A 457 30.89 -2.54 -25.76
C PRO A 457 31.61 -2.19 -27.10
N GLU A 458 31.10 -1.18 -27.80
CA GLU A 458 31.70 -0.70 -29.06
C GLU A 458 33.12 -0.14 -28.86
N LYS A 459 33.39 0.39 -27.66
CA LYS A 459 34.72 0.88 -27.26
C LYS A 459 35.18 0.16 -26.01
N SER A 460 36.43 -0.31 -26.02
CA SER A 460 37.02 -1.02 -24.91
C SER A 460 37.63 -0.05 -23.90
N VAL A 461 37.16 -0.11 -22.63
CA VAL A 461 37.75 0.66 -21.54
C VAL A 461 39.22 0.24 -21.30
N LEU A 462 39.58 -1.02 -21.50
CA LEU A 462 40.98 -1.47 -21.40
C LEU A 462 41.88 -0.82 -22.42
N THR A 463 41.39 -0.59 -23.65
CA THR A 463 42.10 0.17 -24.67
C THR A 463 42.28 1.63 -24.27
N TYR A 464 41.27 2.23 -23.65
CA TYR A 464 41.38 3.58 -23.13
C TYR A 464 42.42 3.66 -21.99
N LEU A 465 42.37 2.75 -21.03
CA LEU A 465 43.35 2.68 -19.95
C LEU A 465 44.78 2.54 -20.46
N LYS A 466 45.00 1.67 -21.45
CA LYS A 466 46.31 1.47 -22.10
C LYS A 466 46.82 2.73 -22.80
N LYS A 467 45.94 3.43 -23.53
CA LYS A 467 46.25 4.72 -24.16
C LYS A 467 46.66 5.80 -23.15
N ASN A 468 46.13 5.74 -21.94
CA ASN A 468 46.44 6.67 -20.86
C ASN A 468 47.58 6.15 -19.94
N GLY A 469 48.44 5.27 -20.44
CA GLY A 469 49.68 4.86 -19.80
C GLY A 469 49.54 3.73 -18.79
N VAL A 470 48.40 3.07 -18.68
CA VAL A 470 48.21 1.90 -17.82
C VAL A 470 48.90 0.68 -18.45
N VAL A 471 49.78 0.06 -17.70
CA VAL A 471 50.43 -1.23 -18.08
C VAL A 471 49.44 -2.35 -17.68
N LEU A 472 48.91 -3.05 -18.70
CA LEU A 472 48.02 -4.17 -18.51
C LEU A 472 48.78 -5.47 -18.26
N THR A 473 48.21 -6.32 -17.40
CA THR A 473 48.71 -7.70 -17.22
C THR A 473 48.46 -8.53 -18.48
N PRO A 474 49.15 -9.69 -18.67
CA PRO A 474 48.86 -10.56 -19.81
C PRO A 474 47.41 -10.98 -19.93
N GLU A 475 46.72 -11.19 -18.84
CA GLU A 475 45.31 -11.55 -18.78
C GLU A 475 44.41 -10.37 -19.19
N GLN A 476 44.66 -9.17 -18.68
CA GLN A 476 43.97 -7.94 -19.05
C GLN A 476 44.19 -7.57 -20.52
N GLU A 477 45.38 -7.85 -21.05
CA GLU A 477 45.72 -7.66 -22.48
C GLU A 477 44.95 -8.63 -23.37
N LYS A 478 44.71 -9.86 -22.92
CA LYS A 478 43.86 -10.84 -23.60
C LYS A 478 42.41 -10.34 -23.60
N MET A 479 41.88 -9.88 -22.47
CA MET A 479 40.55 -9.31 -22.38
C MET A 479 40.38 -8.08 -23.28
N ARG A 480 41.39 -7.22 -23.32
CA ARG A 480 41.40 -6.05 -24.23
C ARG A 480 41.25 -6.44 -25.68
N LYS A 481 42.09 -7.38 -26.17
CA LYS A 481 42.02 -7.87 -27.54
C LYS A 481 40.69 -8.52 -27.86
N ASP A 482 40.18 -9.37 -26.96
CA ASP A 482 38.88 -10.02 -27.10
C ASP A 482 37.74 -8.99 -27.22
N SER A 483 37.81 -7.93 -26.40
CA SER A 483 36.84 -6.82 -26.44
C SER A 483 36.92 -6.01 -27.73
N GLU A 484 38.12 -5.80 -28.29
CA GLU A 484 38.29 -5.11 -29.60
C GLU A 484 37.79 -5.95 -30.76
N ASP A 485 38.16 -7.24 -30.80
CA ASP A 485 37.78 -8.17 -31.90
C ASP A 485 36.25 -8.39 -31.98
N ARG A 486 35.57 -8.21 -30.84
CA ARG A 486 34.14 -8.44 -30.69
C ARG A 486 33.33 -7.15 -30.45
N ALA A 487 33.94 -5.98 -30.61
CA ALA A 487 33.31 -4.69 -30.37
C ALA A 487 31.92 -4.60 -31.03
N GLY A 488 30.90 -4.25 -30.30
CA GLY A 488 29.51 -4.13 -30.72
C GLY A 488 28.78 -5.46 -31.03
N LYS A 489 29.49 -6.60 -31.01
CA LYS A 489 28.90 -7.92 -31.32
C LYS A 489 28.32 -8.55 -30.04
N THR A 490 27.23 -9.28 -30.22
CA THR A 490 26.67 -10.16 -29.19
C THR A 490 27.18 -11.58 -29.41
N VAL A 491 27.79 -12.20 -28.40
CA VAL A 491 28.30 -13.56 -28.43
C VAL A 491 27.85 -14.32 -27.17
N THR A 492 27.73 -15.64 -27.30
CA THR A 492 27.43 -16.49 -26.15
C THR A 492 28.71 -16.75 -25.32
N ARG A 493 28.65 -16.48 -24.00
CA ARG A 493 29.76 -16.69 -23.08
C ARG A 493 29.31 -17.55 -21.90
N GLU A 494 30.25 -18.26 -21.29
CA GLU A 494 30.02 -18.98 -20.02
C GLU A 494 29.92 -17.97 -18.85
N ILE A 495 28.93 -18.14 -18.00
CA ILE A 495 28.72 -17.28 -16.81
C ILE A 495 29.93 -17.35 -15.87
N SER A 496 30.54 -18.52 -15.76
CA SER A 496 31.73 -18.74 -14.95
C SER A 496 32.94 -17.88 -15.39
N GLU A 497 33.10 -17.64 -16.69
CA GLU A 497 34.14 -16.75 -17.24
C GLU A 497 33.89 -15.30 -16.85
N LEU A 498 32.65 -14.84 -16.96
CA LEU A 498 32.27 -13.47 -16.60
C LEU A 498 32.44 -13.22 -15.10
N ILE A 499 32.11 -14.20 -14.27
CA ILE A 499 32.33 -14.12 -12.81
C ILE A 499 33.82 -14.02 -12.49
N ALA A 500 34.68 -14.79 -13.16
CA ALA A 500 36.13 -14.73 -12.97
C ALA A 500 36.69 -13.34 -13.37
N GLU A 501 36.19 -12.75 -14.43
CA GLU A 501 36.59 -11.41 -14.88
C GLU A 501 36.14 -10.30 -13.91
N THR A 502 35.07 -10.50 -13.13
CA THR A 502 34.53 -9.47 -12.21
C THR A 502 35.59 -8.97 -11.23
N LYS A 503 36.41 -9.87 -10.66
CA LYS A 503 37.47 -9.50 -9.74
C LYS A 503 38.53 -8.61 -10.38
N ILE A 504 38.89 -8.91 -11.63
CA ILE A 504 39.86 -8.12 -12.41
C ILE A 504 39.29 -6.71 -12.65
N TRP A 505 37.99 -6.60 -12.96
CA TRP A 505 37.32 -5.31 -13.15
C TRP A 505 37.21 -4.50 -11.85
N GLU A 506 36.98 -5.14 -10.72
CA GLU A 506 36.96 -4.48 -9.40
C GLU A 506 38.33 -3.89 -9.05
N GLU A 507 39.41 -4.69 -9.20
CA GLU A 507 40.79 -4.24 -8.96
C GLU A 507 41.20 -3.08 -9.88
N LEU A 508 40.83 -3.14 -11.17
CA LEU A 508 41.10 -2.06 -12.13
C LEU A 508 40.34 -0.78 -11.80
N ARG A 509 39.08 -0.88 -11.42
CA ARG A 509 38.25 0.28 -11.05
C ARG A 509 38.75 0.95 -9.79
N GLU A 510 39.13 0.18 -8.80
CA GLU A 510 39.71 0.72 -7.55
C GLU A 510 41.01 1.46 -7.81
N LYS A 511 41.89 0.84 -8.59
CA LYS A 511 43.23 1.37 -8.87
C LYS A 511 43.24 2.57 -9.81
N TYR A 512 42.32 2.64 -10.78
CA TYR A 512 42.31 3.65 -11.84
C TYR A 512 40.99 4.42 -11.92
N LYS A 513 40.40 4.71 -10.77
CA LYS A 513 39.06 5.32 -10.63
C LYS A 513 38.89 6.55 -11.51
N ASP A 514 39.85 7.47 -11.50
CA ASP A 514 39.77 8.73 -12.25
C ASP A 514 39.73 8.50 -13.77
N LEU A 515 40.46 7.50 -14.27
CA LEU A 515 40.46 7.13 -15.69
C LEU A 515 39.14 6.48 -16.10
N PHE A 516 38.52 5.70 -15.22
CA PHE A 516 37.19 5.14 -15.47
C PHE A 516 36.12 6.23 -15.52
N GLU A 517 36.20 7.23 -14.65
CA GLU A 517 35.30 8.38 -14.66
C GLU A 517 35.47 9.23 -15.93
N ALA A 518 36.73 9.46 -16.35
CA ALA A 518 37.03 10.17 -17.60
C ALA A 518 36.48 9.43 -18.82
N TYR A 519 36.72 8.11 -18.88
CA TYR A 519 36.19 7.26 -19.95
C TYR A 519 34.66 7.33 -20.04
N ARG A 520 33.98 7.29 -18.90
CA ARG A 520 32.53 7.38 -18.82
C ARG A 520 32.03 8.71 -19.36
N LYS A 521 32.60 9.82 -18.94
CA LYS A 521 32.25 11.16 -19.41
C LYS A 521 32.45 11.32 -20.90
N GLU A 522 33.55 10.82 -21.47
CA GLU A 522 33.81 10.87 -22.91
C GLU A 522 32.79 10.06 -23.74
N ASN A 523 32.19 9.01 -23.18
CA ASN A 523 31.25 8.15 -23.87
C ASN A 523 29.77 8.49 -23.59
N GLU A 524 29.44 9.17 -22.47
CA GLU A 524 28.11 9.71 -22.22
C GLU A 524 27.79 10.89 -23.14
N VAL A 525 28.75 11.76 -23.43
CA VAL A 525 28.57 12.91 -24.35
C VAL A 525 28.27 12.47 -25.80
N MET A 526 28.59 11.23 -26.18
CA MET A 526 28.29 10.72 -27.55
C MET A 526 26.91 10.10 -27.67
N ASN A 527 26.25 9.72 -26.57
CA ASN A 527 24.89 9.17 -26.59
C ASN A 527 23.80 10.27 -26.61
N ASP A 528 24.14 11.49 -26.21
CA ASP A 528 23.22 12.65 -26.28
C ASP A 528 23.18 13.35 -27.65
N VAL A 529 23.95 12.89 -28.63
CA VAL A 529 24.06 13.50 -29.99
C VAL A 529 23.60 12.56 -31.11
N SER A 530 23.04 11.37 -30.79
CA SER A 530 22.56 10.43 -31.83
C SER A 530 21.04 10.22 -31.74
#